data_616eb65e3217f7105218c54d0ce68633
#
_entry.id   616eb65e3217f7105218c54d0ce68633
#
_cell.length_a   1.000
_cell.length_b   1.000
_cell.length_c   1.000
_cell.angle_alpha   90.00
_cell.angle_beta   90.00
_cell.angle_gamma   90.00
#
_symmetry.space_group_name_H-M   'P 1'
#
loop_
_entity.id
_entity.type
_entity.pdbx_description
1 polymer ?
#
loop_
_entity_poly.entity_id
_entity_poly.type
_entity_poly.pdbx_seq_one_letter_code
_entity_poly.pdbx_strand_id
1 'polypeptide(L)'
;MQRFLFIIRDDLTKLEKMTNQERYSRCVEEQLAWIKSLADAGLHLQGEPLAIKGRLVRKDQVIADGPFIDAKEGIAGFDVILAENLDQAAEIALTCPLVRNEISIIEVRPIDGLIQLNQALNEVKK
;
A
#
# COMPACT_ATOMS: atom_id res chain seq x y z
N MET A 1 -6.21 -4.20 -18.97
CA MET A 1 -5.39 -4.20 -17.73
C MET A 1 -6.24 -4.48 -16.52
N GLN A 2 -5.63 -5.06 -15.52
CA GLN A 2 -6.27 -5.40 -14.25
C GLN A 2 -5.78 -4.45 -13.16
N ARG A 3 -6.58 -4.30 -12.12
CA ARG A 3 -6.19 -3.53 -10.93
C ARG A 3 -5.54 -4.43 -9.90
N PHE A 4 -4.49 -3.91 -9.29
CA PHE A 4 -3.78 -4.59 -8.21
C PHE A 4 -3.65 -3.67 -7.01
N LEU A 5 -3.78 -4.23 -5.82
CA LEU A 5 -3.52 -3.51 -4.59
C LEU A 5 -2.10 -3.82 -4.13
N PHE A 6 -1.31 -2.77 -3.96
CA PHE A 6 0.01 -2.85 -3.35
C PHE A 6 -0.15 -2.48 -1.88
N ILE A 7 0.04 -3.45 -1.01
CA ILE A 7 0.00 -3.24 0.44
C ILE A 7 1.43 -3.05 0.90
N ILE A 8 1.75 -1.84 1.35
CA ILE A 8 3.09 -1.49 1.78
C ILE A 8 3.24 -1.83 3.25
N ARG A 9 4.18 -2.73 3.57
CA ARG A 9 4.48 -3.16 4.94
C ARG A 9 5.88 -2.68 5.32
N ASP A 10 5.95 -1.86 6.36
CA ASP A 10 7.23 -1.37 6.86
C ASP A 10 7.82 -2.35 7.87
N ASP A 11 9.14 -2.49 7.82
CA ASP A 11 9.89 -3.17 8.86
C ASP A 11 10.10 -2.19 10.01
N LEU A 12 9.34 -2.38 11.09
CA LEU A 12 9.35 -1.47 12.24
C LEU A 12 10.72 -1.44 12.94
N THR A 13 11.49 -2.53 12.89
CA THR A 13 12.84 -2.55 13.47
C THR A 13 13.80 -1.67 12.70
N LYS A 14 13.68 -1.61 11.39
CA LYS A 14 14.52 -0.71 10.56
C LYS A 14 14.13 0.74 10.77
N LEU A 15 12.83 1.02 10.89
CA LEU A 15 12.33 2.37 11.12
C LEU A 15 12.82 2.95 12.45
N GLU A 16 12.92 2.13 13.48
CA GLU A 16 13.45 2.56 14.79
C GLU A 16 14.91 3.02 14.70
N LYS A 17 15.67 2.50 13.74
CA LYS A 17 17.08 2.82 13.54
C LYS A 17 17.30 4.03 12.65
N MET A 18 16.26 4.50 11.96
CA MET A 18 16.34 5.66 11.07
C MET A 18 15.91 6.92 11.80
N THR A 19 16.63 8.02 11.58
CA THR A 19 16.14 9.32 12.03
C THR A 19 14.92 9.71 11.18
N ASN A 20 14.04 10.52 11.75
CA ASN A 20 12.87 11.04 11.00
C ASN A 20 13.33 11.79 9.75
N GLN A 21 14.41 12.53 9.84
CA GLN A 21 14.94 13.29 8.71
C GLN A 21 15.42 12.36 7.59
N GLU A 22 16.13 11.28 7.92
CA GLU A 22 16.58 10.29 6.94
C GLU A 22 15.39 9.63 6.25
N ARG A 23 14.38 9.24 7.02
CA ARG A 23 13.17 8.61 6.50
C ARG A 23 12.44 9.53 5.54
N TYR A 24 12.19 10.78 5.95
CA TYR A 24 11.42 11.70 5.13
C TYR A 24 12.19 12.23 3.92
N SER A 25 13.46 12.58 4.06
CA SER A 25 14.21 13.19 2.96
C SER A 25 14.57 12.19 1.86
N ARG A 26 14.99 10.97 2.22
CA ARG A 26 15.39 9.97 1.21
C ARG A 26 14.22 9.22 0.63
N CYS A 27 13.30 8.80 1.48
CA CYS A 27 12.24 7.89 1.05
C CYS A 27 11.05 8.63 0.44
N VAL A 28 10.69 9.78 0.96
CA VAL A 28 9.50 10.50 0.48
C VAL A 28 9.74 11.09 -0.91
N GLU A 29 10.88 11.72 -1.15
CA GLU A 29 11.17 12.31 -2.46
C GLU A 29 11.24 11.26 -3.55
N GLU A 30 11.98 10.17 -3.31
CA GLU A 30 12.09 9.07 -4.26
C GLU A 30 10.73 8.42 -4.50
N GLN A 31 9.97 8.21 -3.43
CA GLN A 31 8.64 7.59 -3.50
C GLN A 31 7.67 8.45 -4.31
N LEU A 32 7.67 9.76 -4.09
CA LEU A 32 6.83 10.67 -4.87
C LEU A 32 7.20 10.67 -6.34
N ALA A 33 8.49 10.64 -6.65
CA ALA A 33 8.95 10.56 -8.04
C ALA A 33 8.50 9.26 -8.71
N TRP A 34 8.56 8.15 -7.98
CA TRP A 34 8.09 6.84 -8.46
C TRP A 34 6.59 6.86 -8.74
N ILE A 35 5.80 7.36 -7.78
CA ILE A 35 4.34 7.49 -7.95
C ILE A 35 4.03 8.37 -9.15
N LYS A 36 4.72 9.51 -9.28
CA LYS A 36 4.50 10.42 -10.40
C LYS A 36 4.81 9.76 -11.74
N SER A 37 5.89 9.00 -11.83
CA SER A 37 6.23 8.30 -13.06
C SER A 37 5.17 7.28 -13.47
N LEU A 38 4.62 6.56 -12.50
CA LEU A 38 3.53 5.61 -12.74
C LEU A 38 2.22 6.31 -13.09
N ALA A 39 1.93 7.43 -12.42
CA ALA A 39 0.73 8.23 -12.71
C ALA A 39 0.80 8.84 -14.11
N ASP A 40 1.95 9.36 -14.51
CA ASP A 40 2.15 9.91 -15.84
C ASP A 40 2.00 8.84 -16.93
N ALA A 41 2.33 7.59 -16.61
CA ALA A 41 2.13 6.44 -17.50
C ALA A 41 0.69 5.90 -17.45
N GLY A 42 -0.18 6.46 -16.62
CA GLY A 42 -1.56 6.00 -16.46
C GLY A 42 -1.71 4.74 -15.62
N LEU A 43 -0.69 4.33 -14.89
CA LEU A 43 -0.68 3.08 -14.14
C LEU A 43 -1.01 3.24 -12.65
N HIS A 44 -0.80 4.40 -12.08
CA HIS A 44 -1.14 4.67 -10.68
C HIS A 44 -2.52 5.33 -10.60
N LEU A 45 -3.47 4.66 -9.97
CA LEU A 45 -4.85 5.15 -9.87
C LEU A 45 -5.14 5.88 -8.56
N GLN A 46 -4.62 5.35 -7.47
CA GLN A 46 -4.88 5.85 -6.13
C GLN A 46 -3.82 5.32 -5.17
N GLY A 47 -3.52 6.06 -4.13
CA GLY A 47 -2.64 5.60 -3.07
C GLY A 47 -2.59 6.59 -1.94
N GLU A 48 -2.38 6.09 -0.72
CA GLU A 48 -2.31 6.90 0.48
C GLU A 48 -1.35 6.28 1.48
N PRO A 49 -0.53 7.09 2.16
CA PRO A 49 0.16 6.63 3.36
C PRO A 49 -0.84 6.46 4.50
N LEU A 50 -0.55 5.53 5.40
CA LEU A 50 -1.41 5.26 6.55
C LEU A 50 -0.66 5.58 7.83
N ALA A 51 -1.38 6.16 8.80
CA ALA A 51 -0.86 6.32 10.16
C ALA A 51 -0.73 4.95 10.82
N ILE A 52 0.23 4.85 11.75
CA ILE A 52 0.47 3.59 12.47
C ILE A 52 -0.66 3.28 13.44
N LYS A 53 -1.23 4.31 14.05
CA LYS A 53 -2.31 4.16 15.04
C LYS A 53 -3.65 3.89 14.39
N GLY A 54 -4.41 3.00 14.97
CA GLY A 54 -5.74 2.66 14.46
C GLY A 54 -6.58 1.92 15.48
N ARG A 55 -7.58 1.24 14.98
CA ARG A 55 -8.47 0.39 15.79
C ARG A 55 -8.63 -0.94 15.07
N LEU A 56 -8.61 -2.01 15.83
CA LEU A 56 -8.96 -3.33 15.33
C LEU A 56 -10.36 -3.65 15.81
N VAL A 57 -11.28 -3.88 14.88
CA VAL A 57 -12.69 -4.12 15.19
C VAL A 57 -13.02 -5.57 14.90
N ARG A 58 -13.54 -6.26 15.91
CA ARG A 58 -14.10 -7.62 15.82
C ARG A 58 -15.55 -7.57 16.25
N LYS A 59 -16.28 -8.66 16.05
CA LYS A 59 -17.71 -8.75 16.37
C LYS A 59 -18.07 -8.21 17.77
N ASP A 60 -17.30 -8.59 18.78
CA ASP A 60 -17.60 -8.28 20.17
C ASP A 60 -16.57 -7.35 20.83
N GLN A 61 -15.64 -6.80 20.05
CA GLN A 61 -14.51 -6.09 20.65
C GLN A 61 -13.91 -5.08 19.68
N VAL A 62 -13.55 -3.92 20.24
CA VAL A 62 -12.72 -2.94 19.55
C VAL A 62 -11.42 -2.80 20.32
N ILE A 63 -10.30 -3.11 19.68
CA ILE A 63 -8.97 -2.96 20.27
C ILE A 63 -8.46 -1.58 19.88
N ALA A 64 -8.19 -0.75 20.87
CA ALA A 64 -7.94 0.68 20.70
C ALA A 64 -6.47 1.03 20.47
N ASP A 65 -5.54 0.17 20.84
CA ASP A 65 -4.12 0.48 20.79
C ASP A 65 -3.44 -0.24 19.65
N GLY A 66 -2.72 0.51 18.84
CA GLY A 66 -1.89 -0.01 17.75
C GLY A 66 -0.41 0.23 18.01
N PRO A 67 0.46 -0.40 17.24
CA PRO A 67 0.18 -1.30 16.11
C PRO A 67 -0.32 -2.67 16.56
N PHE A 68 -1.30 -3.22 15.82
CA PHE A 68 -1.94 -4.50 16.14
C PHE A 68 -1.19 -5.68 15.54
N ILE A 69 0.10 -5.71 15.72
CA ILE A 69 0.96 -6.66 15.07
C ILE A 69 1.82 -7.38 16.08
N ASP A 70 1.76 -8.68 16.02
CA ASP A 70 2.71 -9.55 16.68
C ASP A 70 4.02 -9.62 15.90
N ALA A 71 3.98 -9.21 14.63
CA ALA A 71 5.12 -9.21 13.73
C ALA A 71 5.79 -7.83 13.69
N LYS A 72 7.01 -7.80 13.22
CA LYS A 72 7.83 -6.59 13.09
C LYS A 72 7.38 -5.67 11.96
N GLU A 73 6.38 -6.07 11.18
CA GLU A 73 5.89 -5.36 10.01
C GLU A 73 4.53 -4.75 10.26
N GLY A 74 4.36 -3.50 9.83
CA GLY A 74 3.08 -2.80 9.89
C GLY A 74 2.67 -2.28 8.53
N ILE A 75 1.37 -2.22 8.29
CA ILE A 75 0.86 -1.66 7.04
C ILE A 75 1.03 -0.15 7.08
N ALA A 76 1.86 0.37 6.18
CA ALA A 76 2.23 1.78 6.14
C ALA A 76 1.51 2.56 5.05
N GLY A 77 0.88 1.88 4.11
CA GLY A 77 0.19 2.53 3.01
C GLY A 77 -0.31 1.55 1.98
N PHE A 78 -0.92 2.08 0.96
CA PHE A 78 -1.38 1.28 -0.17
C PHE A 78 -1.32 2.09 -1.47
N ASP A 79 -1.21 1.36 -2.58
CA ASP A 79 -1.36 1.91 -3.93
C ASP A 79 -2.25 1.00 -4.76
N VAL A 80 -3.06 1.58 -5.62
CA VAL A 80 -3.83 0.85 -6.62
C VAL A 80 -3.17 1.05 -7.97
N ILE A 81 -2.69 -0.03 -8.55
CA ILE A 81 -1.86 -0.02 -9.75
C ILE A 81 -2.53 -0.82 -10.86
N LEU A 82 -2.45 -0.33 -12.09
CA LEU A 82 -2.85 -1.09 -13.27
C LEU A 82 -1.66 -1.88 -13.81
N ALA A 83 -1.88 -3.12 -14.16
CA ALA A 83 -0.90 -3.99 -14.81
C ALA A 83 -1.61 -5.03 -15.67
N GLU A 84 -0.88 -5.63 -16.59
CA GLU A 84 -1.44 -6.65 -17.46
C GLU A 84 -1.74 -7.96 -16.72
N ASN A 85 -0.90 -8.31 -15.77
CA ASN A 85 -1.03 -9.54 -14.98
C ASN A 85 -0.27 -9.40 -13.67
N LEU A 86 -0.37 -10.42 -12.82
CA LEU A 86 0.26 -10.42 -11.51
C LEU A 86 1.80 -10.33 -11.59
N ASP A 87 2.41 -10.99 -12.56
CA ASP A 87 3.86 -10.96 -12.74
C ASP A 87 4.34 -9.55 -13.08
N GLN A 88 3.64 -8.86 -13.97
CA GLN A 88 3.97 -7.47 -14.30
C GLN A 88 3.77 -6.54 -13.09
N ALA A 89 2.70 -6.74 -12.33
CA ALA A 89 2.46 -5.96 -11.11
C ALA A 89 3.61 -6.15 -10.12
N ALA A 90 4.10 -7.39 -9.95
CA ALA A 90 5.24 -7.67 -9.09
C ALA A 90 6.53 -7.00 -9.60
N GLU A 91 6.75 -6.98 -10.90
CA GLU A 91 7.88 -6.27 -11.49
C GLU A 91 7.81 -4.76 -11.21
N ILE A 92 6.63 -4.18 -11.30
CA ILE A 92 6.44 -2.76 -10.95
C ILE A 92 6.75 -2.53 -9.47
N ALA A 93 6.30 -3.42 -8.58
CA ALA A 93 6.57 -3.32 -7.16
C ALA A 93 8.08 -3.37 -6.85
N LEU A 94 8.84 -4.16 -7.60
CA LEU A 94 10.31 -4.22 -7.46
C LEU A 94 11.00 -2.89 -7.74
N THR A 95 10.39 -1.99 -8.49
CA THR A 95 10.95 -0.67 -8.78
C THR A 95 10.68 0.35 -7.67
N CYS A 96 9.84 0.02 -6.70
CA CYS A 96 9.49 0.93 -5.61
C CYS A 96 10.73 1.26 -4.75
N PRO A 97 11.03 2.55 -4.55
CA PRO A 97 12.20 2.95 -3.75
C PRO A 97 12.20 2.39 -2.33
N LEU A 98 11.03 2.26 -1.70
CA LEU A 98 10.94 1.68 -0.37
C LEU A 98 11.38 0.22 -0.34
N VAL A 99 11.10 -0.53 -1.41
CA VAL A 99 11.53 -1.92 -1.54
C VAL A 99 13.04 -1.97 -1.84
N ARG A 100 13.49 -1.14 -2.76
CA ARG A 100 14.90 -1.11 -3.16
C ARG A 100 15.83 -0.69 -2.04
N ASN A 101 15.36 0.18 -1.16
CA ASN A 101 16.12 0.63 0.02
C ASN A 101 15.91 -0.27 1.23
N GLU A 102 15.22 -1.38 1.07
CA GLU A 102 14.98 -2.37 2.11
C GLU A 102 14.25 -1.84 3.34
N ILE A 103 13.42 -0.81 3.15
CA ILE A 103 12.60 -0.23 4.22
C ILE A 103 11.27 -0.95 4.34
N SER A 104 10.69 -1.31 3.20
CA SER A 104 9.37 -1.91 3.12
C SER A 104 9.40 -3.15 2.24
N ILE A 105 8.38 -3.98 2.43
CA ILE A 105 8.01 -5.00 1.45
C ILE A 105 6.64 -4.63 0.90
N ILE A 106 6.31 -5.12 -0.28
CA ILE A 106 5.00 -4.90 -0.90
C ILE A 106 4.32 -6.25 -1.11
N GLU A 107 3.15 -6.40 -0.52
CA GLU A 107 2.27 -7.50 -0.85
C GLU A 107 1.41 -7.07 -2.03
N VAL A 108 1.48 -7.81 -3.13
CA VAL A 108 0.73 -7.51 -4.35
C VAL A 108 -0.46 -8.44 -4.44
N ARG A 109 -1.67 -7.88 -4.51
CA ARG A 109 -2.89 -8.67 -4.58
C ARG A 109 -3.77 -8.19 -5.73
N PRO A 110 -4.25 -9.10 -6.59
CA PRO A 110 -5.26 -8.72 -7.58
C PRO A 110 -6.52 -8.21 -6.87
N ILE A 111 -7.09 -7.14 -7.40
CA ILE A 111 -8.41 -6.69 -6.96
C ILE A 111 -9.43 -7.52 -7.70
N ASP A 112 -10.26 -8.25 -6.97
CA ASP A 112 -11.22 -9.17 -7.54
C ASP A 112 -12.31 -8.41 -8.30
N GLY A 113 -12.37 -8.63 -9.61
CA GLY A 113 -13.35 -8.01 -10.49
C GLY A 113 -14.68 -8.76 -10.58
N LEU A 114 -14.86 -9.86 -9.85
CA LEU A 114 -16.10 -10.61 -9.86
C LEU A 114 -17.27 -9.80 -9.30
N ILE A 115 -16.98 -8.91 -8.34
CA ILE A 115 -17.99 -8.03 -7.77
C ILE A 115 -17.74 -6.62 -8.28
N GLN A 116 -18.64 -6.13 -9.13
CA GLN A 116 -18.61 -4.75 -9.59
C GLN A 116 -19.34 -3.88 -8.57
N LEU A 117 -18.63 -3.49 -7.54
CA LEU A 117 -19.22 -2.83 -6.38
C LEU A 117 -20.02 -1.57 -6.74
N ASN A 118 -19.49 -0.73 -7.62
CA ASN A 118 -20.19 0.48 -8.04
C ASN A 118 -21.47 0.15 -8.79
N GLN A 119 -21.46 -0.87 -9.62
CA GLN A 119 -22.65 -1.33 -10.35
C GLN A 119 -23.68 -1.90 -9.37
N ALA A 120 -23.22 -2.73 -8.42
CA ALA A 120 -24.11 -3.30 -7.40
C ALA A 120 -24.76 -2.21 -6.55
N LEU A 121 -24.00 -1.19 -6.17
CA LEU A 121 -24.54 -0.04 -5.41
C LEU A 121 -25.59 0.73 -6.22
N ASN A 122 -25.36 0.91 -7.51
CA ASN A 122 -26.33 1.59 -8.38
C ASN A 122 -27.63 0.79 -8.52
N GLU A 123 -27.54 -0.52 -8.58
CA GLU A 123 -28.72 -1.40 -8.64
C GLU A 123 -29.52 -1.33 -7.33
N VAL A 124 -28.86 -1.29 -6.20
CA VAL A 124 -29.53 -1.17 -4.89
C VAL A 124 -30.25 0.16 -4.75
N LYS A 125 -29.74 1.24 -5.34
CA LYS A 125 -30.36 2.57 -5.27
C LYS A 125 -31.56 2.74 -6.18
N LYS A 126 -31.79 1.82 -7.08
CA LYS A 126 -32.98 1.83 -7.93
C LYS A 126 -34.17 1.28 -7.17
#